data_af364cdfeca66b8ab2ee7fdda6525800
#
_entry.id   af364cdfeca66b8ab2ee7fdda6525800
#
_cell.length_a   1.000
_cell.length_b   1.000
_cell.length_c   1.000
_cell.angle_alpha   90.00
_cell.angle_beta   90.00
_cell.angle_gamma   90.00
#
_symmetry.space_group_name_H-M   'P 1'
#
loop_
_entity.id
_entity.type
_entity.pdbx_description
1 polymer ?
#
loop_
_entity_poly.entity_id
_entity_poly.type
_entity_poly.pdbx_seq_one_letter_code
_entity_poly.pdbx_strand_id
1 'polypeptide(L)'
;MTKKVAILQSNYIPWKGYFDLIAAVDEFILYDDMQYTRRDWRNRNQIKTPQGVQWLSVPVLSKGKYHQRIADTELDGPEWAELHWRALAQNYRRAPHFDEIAAWLQPLYLQPHTHLSQMNRRFLEAICGYLKIPTVFRSSSDYALLDGKTERLADLCAKVGATTYISGPAAKTYIDEDVFRQYGIALAWFDYAGYPEYPQLWGDFVHGVSILDLLFNCGAEAHKYMRHVRR
;
A
#
# COMPACT_ATOMS: atom_id res chain seq x y z
N MET A 1 -20.72 -11.17 -14.67
CA MET A 1 -20.16 -11.05 -13.30
C MET A 1 -19.61 -9.66 -13.14
N THR A 2 -19.81 -9.03 -11.99
CA THR A 2 -19.20 -7.71 -11.70
C THR A 2 -17.77 -7.90 -11.24
N LYS A 3 -16.81 -7.21 -11.85
CA LYS A 3 -15.39 -7.22 -11.44
C LYS A 3 -14.97 -5.80 -11.04
N LYS A 4 -14.57 -5.65 -9.79
CA LYS A 4 -14.05 -4.40 -9.22
C LYS A 4 -12.54 -4.38 -9.30
N VAL A 5 -11.98 -3.27 -9.76
CA VAL A 5 -10.52 -3.10 -9.89
C VAL A 5 -10.11 -1.77 -9.26
N ALA A 6 -8.95 -1.75 -8.60
CA ALA A 6 -8.28 -0.54 -8.20
C ALA A 6 -6.86 -0.51 -8.80
N ILE A 7 -6.40 0.68 -9.19
CA ILE A 7 -5.08 0.90 -9.78
C ILE A 7 -4.38 1.97 -8.94
N LEU A 8 -3.30 1.60 -8.26
CA LEU A 8 -2.57 2.52 -7.38
C LEU A 8 -1.09 2.18 -7.35
N GLN A 9 -0.26 3.18 -7.20
CA GLN A 9 1.19 3.00 -7.00
C GLN A 9 1.46 2.27 -5.69
N SER A 10 2.49 1.40 -5.67
CA SER A 10 2.89 0.72 -4.45
C SER A 10 3.39 1.71 -3.39
N ASN A 11 3.07 1.45 -2.14
CA ASN A 11 3.53 2.21 -0.98
C ASN A 11 4.25 1.31 0.01
N TYR A 12 5.25 1.86 0.69
CA TYR A 12 5.97 1.16 1.75
C TYR A 12 5.11 1.06 3.01
N ILE A 13 4.78 -0.17 3.44
CA ILE A 13 3.98 -0.46 4.64
C ILE A 13 2.85 0.55 4.90
N PRO A 14 1.94 0.77 3.93
CA PRO A 14 0.97 1.86 4.00
C PRO A 14 0.01 1.74 5.19
N TRP A 15 -0.78 2.78 5.42
CA TRP A 15 -1.78 2.83 6.46
C TRP A 15 -2.98 1.90 6.18
N LYS A 16 -3.80 1.62 7.19
CA LYS A 16 -4.93 0.68 7.08
C LYS A 16 -5.90 0.97 5.93
N GLY A 17 -6.13 2.25 5.57
CA GLY A 17 -7.02 2.60 4.46
C GLY A 17 -6.55 2.13 3.09
N TYR A 18 -5.24 2.01 2.87
CA TYR A 18 -4.70 1.44 1.65
C TYR A 18 -5.05 -0.05 1.51
N PHE A 19 -4.94 -0.81 2.59
CA PHE A 19 -5.32 -2.23 2.62
C PHE A 19 -6.84 -2.42 2.55
N ASP A 20 -7.59 -1.47 3.08
CA ASP A 20 -9.04 -1.51 3.01
C ASP A 20 -9.54 -1.26 1.57
N LEU A 21 -8.86 -0.40 0.79
CA LEU A 21 -9.10 -0.28 -0.64
C LEU A 21 -8.75 -1.59 -1.38
N ILE A 22 -7.64 -2.24 -1.03
CA ILE A 22 -7.30 -3.55 -1.61
C ILE A 22 -8.43 -4.56 -1.32
N ALA A 23 -8.93 -4.61 -0.09
CA ALA A 23 -9.99 -5.53 0.31
C ALA A 23 -11.36 -5.25 -0.36
N ALA A 24 -11.55 -4.03 -0.88
CA ALA A 24 -12.81 -3.62 -1.54
C ALA A 24 -12.91 -4.06 -3.01
N VAL A 25 -11.83 -4.63 -3.59
CA VAL A 25 -11.75 -4.96 -5.02
C VAL A 25 -11.39 -6.43 -5.25
N ASP A 26 -11.71 -6.95 -6.42
CA ASP A 26 -11.36 -8.30 -6.84
C ASP A 26 -9.91 -8.38 -7.34
N GLU A 27 -9.44 -7.27 -7.95
CA GLU A 27 -8.08 -7.18 -8.47
C GLU A 27 -7.49 -5.80 -8.20
N PHE A 28 -6.23 -5.80 -7.74
CA PHE A 28 -5.48 -4.59 -7.43
C PHE A 28 -4.23 -4.52 -8.31
N ILE A 29 -4.13 -3.46 -9.12
CA ILE A 29 -3.02 -3.28 -10.06
C ILE A 29 -2.02 -2.29 -9.47
N LEU A 30 -0.80 -2.76 -9.22
CA LEU A 30 0.33 -1.93 -8.82
C LEU A 30 0.79 -1.10 -10.02
N TYR A 31 0.63 0.22 -9.91
CA TYR A 31 0.84 1.19 -11.00
C TYR A 31 2.24 1.81 -10.93
N ASP A 32 3.26 0.98 -10.91
CA ASP A 32 4.65 1.37 -10.66
C ASP A 32 5.43 1.76 -11.92
N ASP A 33 4.79 1.79 -13.09
CA ASP A 33 5.32 2.43 -14.31
C ASP A 33 5.35 3.97 -14.22
N MET A 34 4.76 4.53 -13.16
CA MET A 34 4.78 5.95 -12.89
C MET A 34 6.13 6.40 -12.33
N GLN A 35 6.43 7.68 -12.57
CA GLN A 35 7.65 8.31 -12.10
C GLN A 35 7.76 8.22 -10.56
N TYR A 36 8.93 7.84 -10.08
CA TYR A 36 9.25 7.90 -8.66
C TYR A 36 9.35 9.35 -8.18
N THR A 37 8.68 9.67 -7.10
CA THR A 37 8.71 10.97 -6.43
C THR A 37 9.42 10.87 -5.08
N ARG A 38 10.33 11.82 -4.80
CA ARG A 38 11.04 11.86 -3.52
C ARG A 38 10.12 12.31 -2.40
N ARG A 39 10.40 11.83 -1.18
CA ARG A 39 9.68 12.20 0.05
C ARG A 39 8.19 11.88 -0.01
N ASP A 40 7.83 10.86 -0.74
CA ASP A 40 6.48 10.35 -0.89
C ASP A 40 6.33 8.96 -0.23
N TRP A 41 5.12 8.48 -0.09
CA TRP A 41 4.77 7.21 0.55
C TRP A 41 5.37 5.96 -0.14
N ARG A 42 5.99 6.12 -1.32
CA ARG A 42 6.61 5.03 -2.09
C ARG A 42 7.69 4.32 -1.29
N ASN A 43 8.57 5.08 -0.62
CA ASN A 43 9.72 4.53 0.09
C ASN A 43 9.75 4.90 1.58
N ARG A 44 8.70 5.45 2.15
CA ARG A 44 8.66 5.79 3.58
C ARG A 44 7.27 5.72 4.16
N ASN A 45 7.21 5.52 5.47
CA ASN A 45 5.97 5.63 6.25
C ASN A 45 6.28 6.01 7.69
N GLN A 46 5.23 6.27 8.47
CA GLN A 46 5.32 6.65 9.86
C GLN A 46 4.95 5.49 10.77
N ILE A 47 5.65 5.38 11.90
CA ILE A 47 5.31 4.51 13.02
C ILE A 47 5.09 5.36 14.28
N LYS A 48 4.41 4.80 15.28
CA LYS A 48 4.22 5.45 16.56
C LYS A 48 5.33 5.09 17.55
N THR A 49 5.77 6.08 18.29
CA THR A 49 6.82 5.93 19.32
C THR A 49 6.42 6.69 20.59
N PRO A 50 7.08 6.49 21.73
CA PRO A 50 6.85 7.30 22.94
C PRO A 50 7.05 8.80 22.74
N GLN A 51 7.82 9.22 21.71
CA GLN A 51 8.10 10.63 21.41
C GLN A 51 7.21 11.19 20.31
N GLY A 52 6.18 10.46 19.87
CA GLY A 52 5.30 10.81 18.76
C GLY A 52 5.54 9.95 17.53
N VAL A 53 5.24 10.47 16.35
CA VAL A 53 5.42 9.73 15.10
C VAL A 53 6.86 9.82 14.59
N GLN A 54 7.38 8.71 14.09
CA GLN A 54 8.70 8.58 13.50
C GLN A 54 8.61 8.10 12.07
N TRP A 55 9.38 8.70 11.15
CA TRP A 55 9.52 8.22 9.80
C TRP A 55 10.48 7.03 9.70
N LEU A 56 10.06 6.00 9.01
CA LEU A 56 10.92 4.95 8.46
C LEU A 56 11.03 5.19 6.97
N SER A 57 12.26 5.43 6.49
CA SER A 57 12.52 5.73 5.07
C SER A 57 13.51 4.74 4.50
N VAL A 58 13.09 3.99 3.50
CA VAL A 58 13.94 3.08 2.74
C VAL A 58 14.82 3.92 1.80
N PRO A 59 16.15 3.82 1.87
CA PRO A 59 17.05 4.54 0.99
C PRO A 59 16.96 3.99 -0.45
N VAL A 60 17.01 4.89 -1.43
CA VAL A 60 16.90 4.53 -2.85
C VAL A 60 17.89 5.31 -3.71
N LEU A 61 18.38 4.69 -4.77
CA LEU A 61 19.29 5.29 -5.73
C LEU A 61 18.53 6.25 -6.66
N SER A 62 18.49 7.53 -6.30
CA SER A 62 17.72 8.55 -7.04
C SER A 62 18.56 9.72 -7.57
N LYS A 63 19.88 9.79 -7.24
CA LYS A 63 20.76 10.85 -7.73
C LYS A 63 20.98 10.70 -9.24
N GLY A 64 20.66 11.76 -9.98
CA GLY A 64 20.78 11.76 -11.46
C GLY A 64 19.69 10.96 -12.20
N LYS A 65 18.76 10.30 -11.49
CA LYS A 65 17.70 9.46 -12.06
C LYS A 65 16.32 10.12 -11.91
N TYR A 66 16.15 11.38 -12.32
CA TYR A 66 14.91 12.14 -12.07
C TYR A 66 13.67 11.50 -12.68
N HIS A 67 13.78 10.91 -13.87
CA HIS A 67 12.65 10.33 -14.62
C HIS A 67 12.47 8.82 -14.40
N GLN A 68 13.21 8.21 -13.45
CA GLN A 68 13.05 6.77 -13.21
C GLN A 68 11.63 6.43 -12.75
N ARG A 69 11.14 5.28 -13.18
CA ARG A 69 9.86 4.72 -12.71
C ARG A 69 10.03 4.14 -11.31
N ILE A 70 8.93 3.98 -10.58
CA ILE A 70 8.92 3.28 -9.29
C ILE A 70 9.43 1.85 -9.47
N ALA A 71 9.01 1.18 -10.57
CA ALA A 71 9.43 -0.18 -10.92
C ALA A 71 10.95 -0.34 -11.07
N ASP A 72 11.63 0.71 -11.60
CA ASP A 72 13.07 0.70 -11.86
C ASP A 72 13.91 1.28 -10.71
N THR A 73 13.25 1.70 -9.62
CA THR A 73 13.92 2.32 -8.48
C THR A 73 14.63 1.27 -7.65
N GLU A 74 15.97 1.29 -7.66
CA GLU A 74 16.83 0.41 -6.87
C GLU A 74 16.97 0.91 -5.43
N LEU A 75 17.09 -0.02 -4.48
CA LEU A 75 17.40 0.28 -3.09
C LEU A 75 18.89 0.62 -2.93
N ASP A 76 19.20 1.52 -1.99
CA ASP A 76 20.56 1.95 -1.67
C ASP A 76 21.07 1.18 -0.44
N GLY A 77 21.62 0.00 -0.70
CA GLY A 77 22.15 -0.91 0.32
C GLY A 77 21.08 -1.71 1.09
N PRO A 78 21.50 -2.70 1.89
CA PRO A 78 20.61 -3.57 2.67
C PRO A 78 20.40 -3.09 4.12
N GLU A 79 21.19 -2.17 4.64
CA GLU A 79 21.31 -1.82 6.06
C GLU A 79 20.00 -1.25 6.64
N TRP A 80 19.18 -0.64 5.80
CA TRP A 80 17.88 -0.08 6.19
C TRP A 80 16.96 -1.14 6.80
N ALA A 81 17.03 -2.37 6.33
CA ALA A 81 16.14 -3.45 6.74
C ALA A 81 16.32 -3.77 8.24
N GLU A 82 17.56 -3.92 8.68
CA GLU A 82 17.87 -4.15 10.09
C GLU A 82 17.56 -2.92 10.95
N LEU A 83 17.84 -1.71 10.46
CA LEU A 83 17.52 -0.47 11.17
C LEU A 83 16.02 -0.30 11.37
N HIS A 84 15.23 -0.56 10.34
CA HIS A 84 13.76 -0.50 10.44
C HIS A 84 13.21 -1.57 11.37
N TRP A 85 13.73 -2.81 11.28
CA TRP A 85 13.31 -3.88 12.18
C TRP A 85 13.62 -3.54 13.64
N ARG A 86 14.83 -3.05 13.94
CA ARG A 86 15.19 -2.60 15.28
C ARG A 86 14.27 -1.48 15.79
N ALA A 87 13.94 -0.51 14.95
CA ALA A 87 12.99 0.55 15.30
C ALA A 87 11.60 0.00 15.63
N LEU A 88 11.10 -0.95 14.82
CA LEU A 88 9.83 -1.62 15.09
C LEU A 88 9.87 -2.41 16.40
N ALA A 89 10.89 -3.24 16.60
CA ALA A 89 11.04 -4.03 17.81
C ALA A 89 11.17 -3.13 19.06
N GLN A 90 11.93 -2.05 18.99
CA GLN A 90 12.07 -1.10 20.10
C GLN A 90 10.73 -0.47 20.50
N ASN A 91 9.90 -0.10 19.52
CA ASN A 91 8.68 0.64 19.77
C ASN A 91 7.45 -0.25 20.00
N TYR A 92 7.43 -1.50 19.48
CA TYR A 92 6.24 -2.36 19.52
C TYR A 92 6.42 -3.67 20.31
N ARG A 93 7.58 -4.01 20.87
CA ARG A 93 7.79 -5.26 21.62
C ARG A 93 6.84 -5.45 22.82
N ARG A 94 6.19 -4.38 23.29
CA ARG A 94 5.19 -4.42 24.36
C ARG A 94 3.75 -4.55 23.85
N ALA A 95 3.56 -4.51 22.53
CA ALA A 95 2.24 -4.66 21.93
C ALA A 95 1.76 -6.12 22.07
N PRO A 96 0.45 -6.34 22.30
CA PRO A 96 -0.09 -7.67 22.60
C PRO A 96 0.21 -8.74 21.55
N HIS A 97 0.35 -8.34 20.28
CA HIS A 97 0.56 -9.26 19.16
C HIS A 97 1.96 -9.15 18.55
N PHE A 98 2.93 -8.56 19.28
CA PHE A 98 4.27 -8.36 18.73
C PHE A 98 4.90 -9.67 18.27
N ASP A 99 4.94 -10.70 19.12
CA ASP A 99 5.62 -11.95 18.81
C ASP A 99 4.99 -12.68 17.61
N GLU A 100 3.65 -12.67 17.52
CA GLU A 100 2.91 -13.24 16.40
C GLU A 100 3.27 -12.56 15.08
N ILE A 101 3.27 -11.23 15.07
CA ILE A 101 3.59 -10.43 13.87
C ILE A 101 5.08 -10.52 13.55
N ALA A 102 5.95 -10.47 14.55
CA ALA A 102 7.39 -10.57 14.37
C ALA A 102 7.82 -11.88 13.71
N ALA A 103 7.14 -12.97 14.00
CA ALA A 103 7.48 -14.29 13.46
C ALA A 103 7.53 -14.36 11.93
N TRP A 104 6.68 -13.60 11.24
CA TRP A 104 6.67 -13.54 9.78
C TRP A 104 7.24 -12.23 9.22
N LEU A 105 7.10 -11.12 9.94
CA LEU A 105 7.52 -9.80 9.47
C LEU A 105 9.04 -9.62 9.53
N GLN A 106 9.71 -10.11 10.59
CA GLN A 106 11.17 -10.01 10.70
C GLN A 106 11.89 -10.71 9.54
N PRO A 107 11.61 -11.98 9.20
CA PRO A 107 12.20 -12.62 8.03
C PRO A 107 11.94 -11.86 6.73
N LEU A 108 10.75 -11.27 6.58
CA LEU A 108 10.39 -10.45 5.42
C LEU A 108 11.27 -9.19 5.30
N TYR A 109 11.63 -8.54 6.41
CA TYR A 109 12.56 -7.43 6.42
C TYR A 109 13.99 -7.86 6.06
N LEU A 110 14.45 -8.97 6.65
CA LEU A 110 15.86 -9.37 6.58
C LEU A 110 16.22 -10.16 5.31
N GLN A 111 15.26 -10.57 4.50
CA GLN A 111 15.55 -11.15 3.19
C GLN A 111 16.09 -10.09 2.22
N PRO A 112 16.85 -10.49 1.17
CA PRO A 112 17.36 -9.56 0.17
C PRO A 112 16.26 -8.85 -0.60
N HIS A 113 16.37 -7.53 -0.70
CA HIS A 113 15.55 -6.66 -1.53
C HIS A 113 16.43 -5.79 -2.41
N THR A 114 16.12 -5.69 -3.69
CA THR A 114 16.90 -4.93 -4.67
C THR A 114 16.15 -3.73 -5.25
N HIS A 115 14.84 -3.87 -5.47
CA HIS A 115 14.00 -2.86 -6.11
C HIS A 115 12.82 -2.48 -5.22
N LEU A 116 12.50 -1.19 -5.22
CA LEU A 116 11.45 -0.60 -4.38
C LEU A 116 10.08 -1.23 -4.64
N SER A 117 9.67 -1.33 -5.90
CA SER A 117 8.37 -1.89 -6.29
C SER A 117 8.22 -3.35 -5.85
N GLN A 118 9.24 -4.17 -6.09
CA GLN A 118 9.23 -5.59 -5.70
C GLN A 118 9.18 -5.76 -4.18
N MET A 119 9.94 -4.96 -3.46
CA MET A 119 9.90 -4.93 -2.00
C MET A 119 8.52 -4.55 -1.49
N ASN A 120 7.95 -3.42 -1.96
CA ASN A 120 6.62 -2.98 -1.57
C ASN A 120 5.57 -4.06 -1.84
N ARG A 121 5.59 -4.68 -3.03
CA ARG A 121 4.68 -5.77 -3.39
C ARG A 121 4.76 -6.93 -2.39
N ARG A 122 5.96 -7.38 -2.02
CA ARG A 122 6.15 -8.46 -1.04
C ARG A 122 5.54 -8.11 0.32
N PHE A 123 5.74 -6.87 0.80
CA PHE A 123 5.13 -6.42 2.05
C PHE A 123 3.60 -6.35 1.95
N LEU A 124 3.06 -5.82 0.85
CA LEU A 124 1.62 -5.76 0.62
C LEU A 124 0.99 -7.15 0.59
N GLU A 125 1.57 -8.08 -0.17
CA GLU A 125 1.08 -9.47 -0.28
C GLU A 125 1.15 -10.21 1.07
N ALA A 126 2.24 -10.06 1.82
CA ALA A 126 2.39 -10.68 3.14
C ALA A 126 1.36 -10.16 4.15
N ILE A 127 1.14 -8.84 4.19
CA ILE A 127 0.14 -8.22 5.05
C ILE A 127 -1.28 -8.63 4.63
N CYS A 128 -1.58 -8.65 3.33
CA CYS A 128 -2.86 -9.13 2.82
C CYS A 128 -3.08 -10.61 3.17
N GLY A 129 -2.04 -11.44 3.09
CA GLY A 129 -2.10 -12.85 3.52
C GLY A 129 -2.44 -12.99 5.00
N TYR A 130 -1.81 -12.20 5.88
CA TYR A 130 -2.13 -12.17 7.30
C TYR A 130 -3.58 -11.72 7.56
N LEU A 131 -4.04 -10.67 6.87
CA LEU A 131 -5.40 -10.14 6.98
C LEU A 131 -6.46 -10.99 6.24
N LYS A 132 -6.05 -12.05 5.55
CA LYS A 132 -6.91 -12.90 4.71
C LYS A 132 -7.67 -12.12 3.62
N ILE A 133 -7.04 -11.12 3.06
CA ILE A 133 -7.56 -10.36 1.92
C ILE A 133 -7.31 -11.18 0.64
N PRO A 134 -8.37 -11.63 -0.07
CA PRO A 134 -8.23 -12.54 -1.21
C PRO A 134 -7.94 -11.85 -2.54
N THR A 135 -7.76 -10.52 -2.54
CA THR A 135 -7.59 -9.70 -3.73
C THR A 135 -6.38 -10.12 -4.56
N VAL A 136 -6.55 -10.26 -5.87
CA VAL A 136 -5.47 -10.64 -6.78
C VAL A 136 -4.61 -9.42 -7.10
N PHE A 137 -3.28 -9.55 -6.93
CA PHE A 137 -2.33 -8.52 -7.32
C PHE A 137 -1.85 -8.71 -8.77
N ARG A 138 -1.84 -7.62 -9.53
CA ARG A 138 -1.21 -7.52 -10.86
C ARG A 138 -0.23 -6.35 -10.89
N SER A 139 0.61 -6.32 -11.91
CA SER A 139 1.48 -5.17 -12.20
C SER A 139 1.00 -4.48 -13.47
N SER A 140 1.06 -3.15 -13.51
CA SER A 140 0.80 -2.39 -14.74
C SER A 140 1.80 -2.72 -15.85
N SER A 141 3.01 -3.16 -15.48
CA SER A 141 4.04 -3.62 -16.44
C SER A 141 3.68 -4.91 -17.18
N ASP A 142 2.67 -5.65 -16.73
CA ASP A 142 2.18 -6.85 -17.42
C ASP A 142 1.34 -6.49 -18.67
N TYR A 143 1.09 -5.21 -18.91
CA TYR A 143 0.22 -4.71 -19.99
C TYR A 143 0.90 -3.62 -20.81
N ALA A 144 0.59 -3.56 -22.10
CA ALA A 144 0.94 -2.41 -22.93
C ALA A 144 0.11 -1.22 -22.49
N LEU A 145 0.75 -0.15 -21.98
CA LEU A 145 0.09 1.03 -21.47
C LEU A 145 -0.11 2.06 -22.59
N LEU A 146 -1.31 2.67 -22.64
CA LEU A 146 -1.58 3.81 -23.50
C LEU A 146 -0.95 5.10 -22.94
N ASP A 147 -0.85 6.11 -23.79
CA ASP A 147 -0.61 7.49 -23.35
C ASP A 147 -1.90 8.10 -22.79
N GLY A 148 -1.75 9.24 -22.09
CA GLY A 148 -2.86 9.90 -21.40
C GLY A 148 -2.99 9.47 -19.94
N LYS A 149 -3.67 10.29 -19.16
CA LYS A 149 -3.84 10.03 -17.71
C LYS A 149 -5.08 9.16 -17.44
N THR A 150 -6.23 9.57 -17.98
CA THR A 150 -7.49 8.85 -17.79
C THR A 150 -7.60 7.67 -18.75
N GLU A 151 -7.23 7.87 -20.02
CA GLU A 151 -7.29 6.85 -21.08
C GLU A 151 -6.50 5.60 -20.71
N ARG A 152 -5.30 5.79 -20.16
CA ARG A 152 -4.44 4.69 -19.69
C ARG A 152 -5.13 3.88 -18.58
N LEU A 153 -5.78 4.53 -17.63
CA LEU A 153 -6.47 3.86 -16.53
C LEU A 153 -7.70 3.11 -17.04
N ALA A 154 -8.50 3.72 -17.91
CA ALA A 154 -9.69 3.10 -18.49
C ALA A 154 -9.34 1.89 -19.38
N ASP A 155 -8.32 2.02 -20.22
CA ASP A 155 -7.80 0.93 -21.06
C ASP A 155 -7.26 -0.23 -20.20
N LEU A 156 -6.49 0.07 -19.14
CA LEU A 156 -5.99 -0.94 -18.24
C LEU A 156 -7.13 -1.69 -17.52
N CYS A 157 -8.16 -0.96 -17.08
CA CYS A 157 -9.37 -1.57 -16.53
C CYS A 157 -10.09 -2.47 -17.54
N ALA A 158 -10.18 -2.05 -18.80
CA ALA A 158 -10.80 -2.85 -19.87
C ALA A 158 -10.00 -4.13 -20.14
N LYS A 159 -8.66 -4.04 -20.22
CA LYS A 159 -7.77 -5.20 -20.42
C LYS A 159 -7.90 -6.28 -19.37
N VAL A 160 -8.22 -5.90 -18.14
CA VAL A 160 -8.45 -6.87 -17.06
C VAL A 160 -9.93 -7.26 -16.90
N GLY A 161 -10.80 -6.77 -17.76
CA GLY A 161 -12.24 -7.08 -17.75
C GLY A 161 -12.98 -6.47 -16.56
N ALA A 162 -12.53 -5.31 -16.09
CA ALA A 162 -13.22 -4.57 -15.03
C ALA A 162 -14.59 -4.07 -15.47
N THR A 163 -15.59 -4.17 -14.60
CA THR A 163 -16.89 -3.51 -14.76
C THR A 163 -16.99 -2.26 -13.88
N THR A 164 -16.15 -2.18 -12.84
CA THR A 164 -16.09 -1.04 -11.93
C THR A 164 -14.62 -0.73 -11.61
N TYR A 165 -14.23 0.52 -11.78
CA TYR A 165 -12.96 1.06 -11.28
C TYR A 165 -13.20 1.81 -9.98
N ILE A 166 -12.50 1.43 -8.92
CA ILE A 166 -12.54 2.11 -7.63
C ILE A 166 -11.26 2.93 -7.47
N SER A 167 -11.39 4.25 -7.40
CA SER A 167 -10.27 5.18 -7.27
C SER A 167 -10.29 5.95 -5.95
N GLY A 168 -9.13 6.36 -5.50
CA GLY A 168 -9.02 7.28 -4.35
C GLY A 168 -9.52 8.68 -4.68
N PRO A 169 -9.99 9.47 -3.68
CA PRO A 169 -10.60 10.77 -3.90
C PRO A 169 -9.65 11.81 -4.51
N ALA A 170 -8.34 11.66 -4.33
CA ALA A 170 -7.36 12.58 -4.92
C ALA A 170 -7.39 12.58 -6.46
N ALA A 171 -7.83 11.50 -7.08
CA ALA A 171 -7.92 11.39 -8.53
C ALA A 171 -9.11 12.14 -9.14
N LYS A 172 -10.08 12.62 -8.33
CA LYS A 172 -11.21 13.43 -8.79
C LYS A 172 -10.80 14.70 -9.55
N THR A 173 -9.59 15.19 -9.29
CA THR A 173 -9.10 16.43 -9.91
C THR A 173 -8.64 16.25 -11.36
N TYR A 174 -8.43 15.01 -11.83
CA TYR A 174 -7.86 14.76 -13.16
C TYR A 174 -8.51 13.62 -13.94
N ILE A 175 -9.34 12.80 -13.31
CA ILE A 175 -10.06 11.71 -14.02
C ILE A 175 -11.26 12.31 -14.75
N ASP A 176 -11.35 12.00 -16.06
CA ASP A 176 -12.52 12.24 -16.87
C ASP A 176 -13.44 11.01 -16.83
N GLU A 177 -14.63 11.16 -16.22
CA GLU A 177 -15.60 10.07 -16.07
C GLU A 177 -16.20 9.63 -17.41
N ASP A 178 -16.26 10.52 -18.41
CA ASP A 178 -16.80 10.21 -19.73
C ASP A 178 -15.94 9.18 -20.46
N VAL A 179 -14.63 9.23 -20.27
CA VAL A 179 -13.72 8.22 -20.82
C VAL A 179 -14.05 6.83 -20.26
N PHE A 180 -14.25 6.67 -18.97
CA PHE A 180 -14.66 5.38 -18.38
C PHE A 180 -16.00 4.90 -18.89
N ARG A 181 -16.97 5.81 -19.09
CA ARG A 181 -18.28 5.46 -19.68
C ARG A 181 -18.17 4.93 -21.11
N GLN A 182 -17.25 5.47 -21.92
CA GLN A 182 -16.99 4.97 -23.29
C GLN A 182 -16.46 3.52 -23.28
N TYR A 183 -15.71 3.13 -22.24
CA TYR A 183 -15.26 1.74 -22.04
C TYR A 183 -16.31 0.85 -21.37
N GLY A 184 -17.49 1.39 -21.03
CA GLY A 184 -18.55 0.64 -20.31
C GLY A 184 -18.19 0.32 -18.86
N ILE A 185 -17.28 1.09 -18.24
CA ILE A 185 -16.77 0.87 -16.89
C ILE A 185 -17.37 1.92 -15.95
N ALA A 186 -18.00 1.49 -14.87
CA ALA A 186 -18.46 2.37 -13.82
C ALA A 186 -17.28 2.89 -12.99
N LEU A 187 -17.25 4.20 -12.71
CA LEU A 187 -16.27 4.81 -11.80
C LEU A 187 -16.90 4.98 -10.42
N ALA A 188 -16.19 4.53 -9.39
CA ALA A 188 -16.56 4.71 -7.98
C ALA A 188 -15.40 5.33 -7.20
N TRP A 189 -15.75 6.16 -6.20
CA TRP A 189 -14.77 6.83 -5.35
C TRP A 189 -14.70 6.12 -4.00
N PHE A 190 -13.49 5.73 -3.60
CA PHE A 190 -13.27 5.12 -2.31
C PHE A 190 -13.35 6.18 -1.19
N ASP A 191 -14.13 5.85 -0.16
CA ASP A 191 -14.27 6.73 1.01
C ASP A 191 -13.35 6.26 2.14
N TYR A 192 -12.42 7.12 2.53
CA TYR A 192 -11.47 6.88 3.61
C TYR A 192 -11.93 7.42 4.96
N ALA A 193 -13.17 7.91 5.09
CA ALA A 193 -13.69 8.42 6.35
C ALA A 193 -14.26 7.32 7.25
N GLY A 194 -14.41 7.64 8.54
CA GLY A 194 -15.16 6.83 9.50
C GLY A 194 -14.45 5.56 9.99
N TYR A 195 -13.14 5.46 9.87
CA TYR A 195 -12.39 4.37 10.50
C TYR A 195 -12.42 4.50 12.02
N PRO A 196 -12.78 3.44 12.76
CA PRO A 196 -12.72 3.46 14.21
C PRO A 196 -11.27 3.54 14.71
N GLU A 197 -11.12 4.15 15.89
CA GLU A 197 -9.88 4.12 16.64
C GLU A 197 -9.66 2.73 17.24
N TYR A 198 -8.39 2.37 17.41
CA TYR A 198 -7.96 1.14 18.07
C TYR A 198 -6.94 1.45 19.15
N PRO A 199 -6.73 0.57 20.13
CA PRO A 199 -5.70 0.77 21.15
C PRO A 199 -4.31 0.93 20.50
N GLN A 200 -3.65 2.05 20.75
CA GLN A 200 -2.25 2.30 20.37
C GLN A 200 -1.38 2.42 21.61
N LEU A 201 -0.13 1.95 21.54
CA LEU A 201 0.76 1.92 22.71
C LEU A 201 1.09 3.31 23.28
N TRP A 202 1.15 4.34 22.45
CA TRP A 202 1.77 5.60 22.83
C TRP A 202 0.85 6.80 22.58
N GLY A 203 0.64 7.63 23.59
CA GLY A 203 0.00 8.95 23.48
C GLY A 203 -1.37 8.92 22.78
N ASP A 204 -1.77 10.06 22.22
CA ASP A 204 -3.05 10.22 21.54
C ASP A 204 -3.10 9.41 20.24
N PHE A 205 -4.32 9.04 19.80
CA PHE A 205 -4.53 8.23 18.62
C PHE A 205 -4.10 8.95 17.33
N VAL A 206 -3.39 8.23 16.45
CA VAL A 206 -2.96 8.73 15.12
C VAL A 206 -3.40 7.77 14.03
N HIS A 207 -4.33 8.20 13.17
CA HIS A 207 -4.83 7.39 12.05
C HIS A 207 -3.77 7.11 10.96
N GLY A 208 -2.93 8.09 10.67
CA GLY A 208 -2.05 8.12 9.50
C GLY A 208 -0.74 7.35 9.63
N VAL A 209 -0.62 6.43 10.59
CA VAL A 209 0.56 5.56 10.74
C VAL A 209 0.45 4.29 9.90
N SER A 210 1.58 3.62 9.69
CA SER A 210 1.63 2.31 9.04
C SER A 210 0.62 1.33 9.62
N ILE A 211 0.07 0.45 8.78
CA ILE A 211 -0.78 -0.67 9.22
C ILE A 211 -0.10 -1.55 10.27
N LEU A 212 1.23 -1.59 10.31
CA LEU A 212 1.98 -2.36 11.30
C LEU A 212 1.63 -1.95 12.73
N ASP A 213 1.31 -0.68 12.96
CA ASP A 213 0.81 -0.21 14.26
C ASP A 213 -0.50 -0.94 14.64
N LEU A 214 -1.46 -1.00 13.73
CA LEU A 214 -2.71 -1.73 13.94
C LEU A 214 -2.45 -3.24 14.17
N LEU A 215 -1.58 -3.85 13.37
CA LEU A 215 -1.31 -5.28 13.47
C LEU A 215 -0.62 -5.64 14.79
N PHE A 216 0.37 -4.89 15.23
CA PHE A 216 1.04 -5.13 16.52
C PHE A 216 0.08 -4.96 17.71
N ASN A 217 -0.83 -4.00 17.64
CA ASN A 217 -1.76 -3.74 18.74
C ASN A 217 -3.00 -4.65 18.75
N CYS A 218 -3.49 -5.08 17.58
CA CYS A 218 -4.79 -5.78 17.46
C CYS A 218 -4.69 -7.17 16.82
N GLY A 219 -3.57 -7.53 16.22
CA GLY A 219 -3.37 -8.85 15.61
C GLY A 219 -4.48 -9.20 14.61
N ALA A 220 -4.99 -10.41 14.75
CA ALA A 220 -6.06 -10.93 13.92
C ALA A 220 -7.38 -10.14 14.04
N GLU A 221 -7.58 -9.35 15.11
CA GLU A 221 -8.75 -8.49 15.30
C GLU A 221 -8.65 -7.16 14.53
N ALA A 222 -7.54 -6.91 13.80
CA ALA A 222 -7.34 -5.72 12.98
C ALA A 222 -8.50 -5.44 12.01
N HIS A 223 -9.15 -6.50 11.50
CA HIS A 223 -10.32 -6.39 10.63
C HIS A 223 -11.47 -5.56 11.22
N LYS A 224 -11.65 -5.53 12.56
CA LYS A 224 -12.68 -4.75 13.24
C LYS A 224 -12.50 -3.23 13.09
N TYR A 225 -11.29 -2.80 12.75
CA TYR A 225 -10.89 -1.40 12.57
C TYR A 225 -10.72 -1.02 11.09
N MET A 226 -11.21 -1.90 10.20
CA MET A 226 -11.26 -1.75 8.75
C MET A 226 -12.70 -1.91 8.29
N ARG A 227 -13.04 -1.49 7.07
CA ARG A 227 -14.43 -1.47 6.60
C ARG A 227 -14.75 -2.58 5.59
N HIS A 228 -13.74 -3.04 4.85
CA HIS A 228 -13.90 -4.01 3.75
C HIS A 228 -13.17 -5.33 4.02
N VAL A 229 -12.27 -5.39 5.00
CA VAL A 229 -11.64 -6.63 5.42
C VAL A 229 -12.65 -7.46 6.22
N ARG A 230 -12.98 -8.63 5.70
CA ARG A 230 -13.94 -9.57 6.32
C ARG A 230 -13.20 -10.83 6.76
N ARG A 231 -13.58 -11.38 7.89
CA ARG A 231 -13.17 -12.72 8.33
C ARG A 231 -14.18 -13.76 7.89
#